data_a05a55b8a03308aeea57bddcad17b705
#
_entry.id   a05a55b8a03308aeea57bddcad17b705
#
_cell.length_a   1.000
_cell.length_b   1.000
_cell.length_c   1.000
_cell.angle_alpha   90.00
_cell.angle_beta   90.00
_cell.angle_gamma   90.00
#
_symmetry.space_group_name_H-M   'P 1'
#
loop_
_entity.id
_entity.type
_entity.pdbx_description
1 polymer ?
#
loop_
_entity_poly.entity_id
_entity_poly.type
_entity_poly.pdbx_seq_one_letter_code
_entity_poly.pdbx_strand_id
1 'polypeptide(L)'
;MNKLKVGSARKLTVGEKFLVKKVFKNAIRLDEVKVHNGSYLPFNMQSKNIAMTPNGEIYFREPYYKDDFSMANPGDMHWFIHEMVHVLQHQVGMNVRTRGALSWAASYKYSLPPEKKLSDFGMEQQASIISDYYYLKYYGLGDFRRLSGFQGIIGPDLMKKYETTLSLFLVSPGEKRVFL
;
A
#
# COMPACT_ATOMS: atom_id res chain seq x y z
N MET A 1 13.92 -12.71 -18.82
CA MET A 1 12.52 -13.09 -18.47
C MET A 1 11.57 -12.37 -19.43
N ASN A 2 10.65 -13.08 -20.07
CA ASN A 2 9.65 -12.42 -20.90
C ASN A 2 8.67 -11.66 -20.00
N LYS A 3 8.48 -10.38 -20.30
CA LYS A 3 7.52 -9.52 -19.58
C LYS A 3 6.12 -10.14 -19.64
N LEU A 4 5.39 -10.14 -18.52
CA LEU A 4 4.03 -10.66 -18.47
C LEU A 4 3.14 -9.91 -19.49
N LYS A 5 2.40 -10.66 -20.30
CA LYS A 5 1.50 -10.08 -21.33
C LYS A 5 0.42 -9.19 -20.69
N VAL A 6 0.10 -8.09 -21.33
CA VAL A 6 -1.04 -7.22 -20.93
C VAL A 6 -2.33 -8.05 -20.90
N GLY A 7 -3.13 -7.87 -19.86
CA GLY A 7 -4.36 -8.65 -19.60
C GLY A 7 -4.13 -9.94 -18.80
N SER A 8 -2.87 -10.27 -18.47
CA SER A 8 -2.55 -11.46 -17.66
C SER A 8 -2.30 -11.10 -16.19
N ALA A 9 -2.36 -12.12 -15.33
CA ALA A 9 -2.07 -11.99 -13.91
C ALA A 9 -1.02 -13.03 -13.47
N ARG A 10 -0.31 -12.72 -12.42
CA ARG A 10 0.64 -13.63 -11.75
C ARG A 10 0.45 -13.62 -10.23
N LYS A 11 0.90 -14.66 -9.57
CA LYS A 11 1.08 -14.66 -8.12
C LYS A 11 2.27 -13.78 -7.72
N LEU A 12 2.37 -13.47 -6.43
CA LEU A 12 3.53 -12.78 -5.87
C LEU A 12 4.81 -13.59 -6.09
N THR A 13 5.89 -12.91 -6.47
CA THR A 13 7.22 -13.51 -6.54
C THR A 13 7.75 -13.85 -5.14
N VAL A 14 8.81 -14.64 -5.06
CA VAL A 14 9.49 -14.94 -3.78
C VAL A 14 10.00 -13.64 -3.14
N GLY A 15 10.58 -12.73 -3.92
CA GLY A 15 11.07 -11.44 -3.45
C GLY A 15 9.95 -10.56 -2.92
N GLU A 16 8.81 -10.48 -3.63
CA GLU A 16 7.63 -9.72 -3.17
C GLU A 16 7.04 -10.31 -1.88
N LYS A 17 6.93 -11.64 -1.77
CA LYS A 17 6.49 -12.29 -0.52
C LYS A 17 7.40 -11.93 0.65
N PHE A 18 8.72 -11.91 0.44
CA PHE A 18 9.68 -11.50 1.46
C PHE A 18 9.54 -10.02 1.83
N LEU A 19 9.40 -9.15 0.83
CA LEU A 19 9.17 -7.72 1.02
C LEU A 19 7.90 -7.45 1.85
N VAL A 20 6.79 -8.11 1.50
CA VAL A 20 5.50 -7.98 2.20
C VAL A 20 5.61 -8.47 3.64
N LYS A 21 6.27 -9.60 3.89
CA LYS A 21 6.46 -10.11 5.26
C LYS A 21 7.26 -9.17 6.16
N LYS A 22 8.19 -8.36 5.63
CA LYS A 22 8.91 -7.34 6.41
C LYS A 22 7.97 -6.28 7.00
N VAL A 23 6.87 -5.97 6.30
CA VAL A 23 5.90 -4.95 6.70
C VAL A 23 4.73 -5.54 7.47
N PHE A 24 4.14 -6.60 6.93
CA PHE A 24 2.85 -7.15 7.38
C PHE A 24 2.99 -8.44 8.21
N LYS A 25 4.24 -8.91 8.44
CA LYS A 25 4.48 -10.22 9.09
C LYS A 25 3.74 -11.33 8.33
N ASN A 26 2.91 -12.11 9.04
CA ASN A 26 2.08 -13.18 8.45
C ASN A 26 0.59 -12.79 8.35
N ALA A 27 0.28 -11.48 8.37
CA ALA A 27 -1.10 -11.01 8.37
C ALA A 27 -1.83 -11.19 7.04
N ILE A 28 -1.09 -11.30 5.93
CA ILE A 28 -1.67 -11.43 4.59
C ILE A 28 -1.59 -12.87 4.12
N ARG A 29 -2.69 -13.41 3.60
CA ARG A 29 -2.75 -14.69 2.89
C ARG A 29 -2.16 -14.52 1.48
N LEU A 30 -0.81 -14.59 1.40
CA LEU A 30 -0.02 -14.24 0.21
C LEU A 30 -0.34 -15.09 -1.03
N ASP A 31 -0.78 -16.34 -0.82
CA ASP A 31 -1.06 -17.26 -1.94
C ASP A 31 -2.40 -16.95 -2.63
N GLU A 32 -3.26 -16.13 -2.01
CA GLU A 32 -4.49 -15.62 -2.61
C GLU A 32 -4.26 -14.37 -3.47
N VAL A 33 -3.12 -13.67 -3.29
CA VAL A 33 -2.84 -12.39 -3.95
C VAL A 33 -2.37 -12.61 -5.38
N LYS A 34 -2.96 -11.84 -6.31
CA LYS A 34 -2.49 -11.74 -7.70
C LYS A 34 -2.15 -10.31 -8.06
N VAL A 35 -1.16 -10.17 -8.93
CA VAL A 35 -0.77 -8.89 -9.55
C VAL A 35 -1.11 -8.98 -11.05
N HIS A 36 -1.97 -8.10 -11.49
CA HIS A 36 -2.43 -8.01 -12.87
C HIS A 36 -1.62 -6.97 -13.65
N ASN A 37 -1.23 -7.32 -14.87
CA ASN A 37 -0.75 -6.35 -15.86
C ASN A 37 -1.95 -5.89 -16.71
N GLY A 38 -2.72 -4.92 -16.21
CA GLY A 38 -3.90 -4.45 -16.91
C GLY A 38 -4.83 -3.61 -16.07
N SER A 39 -5.96 -3.22 -16.68
CA SER A 39 -7.02 -2.44 -16.05
C SER A 39 -8.01 -3.35 -15.32
N TYR A 40 -8.39 -2.97 -14.10
CA TYR A 40 -9.57 -3.55 -13.43
C TYR A 40 -10.88 -3.11 -14.09
N LEU A 41 -10.93 -1.85 -14.55
CA LEU A 41 -12.13 -1.30 -15.17
C LEU A 41 -12.25 -1.76 -16.64
N PRO A 42 -13.47 -2.00 -17.12
CA PRO A 42 -13.70 -2.37 -18.52
C PRO A 42 -13.17 -1.28 -19.46
N PHE A 43 -12.90 -1.66 -20.70
CA PHE A 43 -12.43 -0.76 -21.77
C PHE A 43 -11.18 0.06 -21.39
N ASN A 44 -10.33 -0.46 -20.50
CA ASN A 44 -9.14 0.24 -20.00
C ASN A 44 -9.41 1.61 -19.37
N MET A 45 -10.55 1.81 -18.73
CA MET A 45 -10.94 3.08 -18.10
C MET A 45 -10.14 3.42 -16.83
N GLN A 46 -9.41 2.48 -16.24
CA GLN A 46 -8.47 2.80 -15.16
C GLN A 46 -7.37 3.71 -15.69
N SER A 47 -7.10 4.83 -15.03
CA SER A 47 -5.96 5.71 -15.39
C SER A 47 -4.64 4.95 -15.28
N LYS A 48 -3.68 5.23 -16.20
CA LYS A 48 -2.40 4.51 -16.23
C LYS A 48 -1.58 4.68 -14.96
N ASN A 49 -1.62 5.88 -14.38
CA ASN A 49 -0.89 6.26 -13.17
C ASN A 49 -1.64 5.97 -11.85
N ILE A 50 -2.66 5.10 -11.90
CA ILE A 50 -3.41 4.66 -10.71
C ILE A 50 -3.38 3.14 -10.69
N ALA A 51 -2.95 2.56 -9.57
CA ALA A 51 -3.20 1.16 -9.28
C ALA A 51 -4.57 1.00 -8.62
N MET A 52 -5.13 -0.19 -8.66
CA MET A 52 -6.42 -0.49 -8.04
C MET A 52 -6.36 -1.86 -7.36
N THR A 53 -6.91 -1.93 -6.12
CA THR A 53 -6.98 -3.19 -5.36
C THR A 53 -8.41 -3.45 -4.83
N PRO A 54 -9.40 -3.60 -5.71
CA PRO A 54 -10.81 -3.61 -5.32
C PRO A 54 -11.28 -4.88 -4.60
N ASN A 55 -10.60 -6.00 -4.78
CA ASN A 55 -11.02 -7.34 -4.34
C ASN A 55 -9.86 -8.18 -3.76
N GLY A 56 -8.81 -7.51 -3.26
CA GLY A 56 -7.61 -8.19 -2.73
C GLY A 56 -6.62 -8.65 -3.80
N GLU A 57 -6.86 -8.34 -5.06
CA GLU A 57 -5.92 -8.51 -6.18
C GLU A 57 -5.50 -7.12 -6.72
N ILE A 58 -4.25 -6.96 -7.13
CA ILE A 58 -3.66 -5.66 -7.49
C ILE A 58 -3.61 -5.51 -9.01
N TYR A 59 -4.04 -4.37 -9.52
CA TYR A 59 -4.08 -4.04 -10.94
C TYR A 59 -3.18 -2.84 -11.25
N PHE A 60 -2.03 -3.11 -11.89
CA PHE A 60 -1.14 -2.09 -12.43
C PHE A 60 -1.25 -2.07 -13.95
N ARG A 61 -1.32 -0.88 -14.53
CA ARG A 61 -1.27 -0.71 -15.97
C ARG A 61 0.15 -0.42 -16.46
N GLU A 62 0.43 -0.76 -17.72
CA GLU A 62 1.62 -0.27 -18.42
C GLU A 62 1.68 1.28 -18.40
N PRO A 63 2.87 1.89 -18.14
CA PRO A 63 4.18 1.26 -18.00
C PRO A 63 4.56 0.92 -16.53
N TYR A 64 3.63 1.06 -15.59
CA TYR A 64 3.91 0.94 -14.14
C TYR A 64 3.90 -0.48 -13.60
N TYR A 65 3.35 -1.44 -14.37
CA TYR A 65 3.47 -2.85 -14.01
C TYR A 65 4.95 -3.30 -14.00
N LYS A 66 5.31 -4.10 -13.00
CA LYS A 66 6.63 -4.75 -12.88
C LYS A 66 6.47 -6.26 -12.74
N ASP A 67 7.35 -7.01 -13.37
CA ASP A 67 7.38 -8.48 -13.22
C ASP A 67 7.79 -8.90 -11.80
N ASP A 68 8.53 -8.05 -11.08
CA ASP A 68 8.90 -8.20 -9.68
C ASP A 68 9.11 -6.82 -9.03
N PHE A 69 8.17 -6.41 -8.16
CA PHE A 69 8.26 -5.13 -7.45
C PHE A 69 9.36 -5.11 -6.39
N SER A 70 9.81 -6.28 -5.90
CA SER A 70 10.91 -6.32 -4.92
C SER A 70 12.27 -5.93 -5.53
N MET A 71 12.36 -5.94 -6.86
CA MET A 71 13.54 -5.54 -7.63
C MET A 71 13.38 -4.15 -8.26
N ALA A 72 12.27 -3.46 -8.01
CA ALA A 72 11.99 -2.14 -8.55
C ALA A 72 12.71 -1.04 -7.76
N ASN A 73 12.61 0.20 -8.24
CA ASN A 73 13.11 1.35 -7.47
C ASN A 73 12.28 1.57 -6.19
N PRO A 74 12.81 2.31 -5.19
CA PRO A 74 12.12 2.52 -3.91
C PRO A 74 10.74 3.16 -4.03
N GLY A 75 10.49 4.00 -5.03
CA GLY A 75 9.18 4.62 -5.27
C GLY A 75 8.14 3.61 -5.74
N ASP A 76 8.52 2.70 -6.66
CA ASP A 76 7.64 1.62 -7.12
C ASP A 76 7.38 0.60 -6.00
N MET A 77 8.39 0.30 -5.15
CA MET A 77 8.19 -0.54 -3.97
C MET A 77 7.25 0.11 -2.96
N HIS A 78 7.38 1.42 -2.71
CA HIS A 78 6.49 2.19 -1.86
C HIS A 78 5.04 2.08 -2.35
N TRP A 79 4.83 2.28 -3.65
CA TRP A 79 3.50 2.14 -4.25
C TRP A 79 2.96 0.71 -4.12
N PHE A 80 3.77 -0.29 -4.40
CA PHE A 80 3.38 -1.69 -4.21
C PHE A 80 2.98 -2.00 -2.76
N ILE A 81 3.71 -1.48 -1.76
CA ILE A 81 3.35 -1.64 -0.34
C ILE A 81 2.02 -0.95 -0.04
N HIS A 82 1.75 0.23 -0.61
CA HIS A 82 0.45 0.91 -0.48
C HIS A 82 -0.70 0.00 -0.95
N GLU A 83 -0.58 -0.61 -2.12
CA GLU A 83 -1.58 -1.55 -2.64
C GLU A 83 -1.70 -2.82 -1.76
N MET A 84 -0.60 -3.29 -1.19
CA MET A 84 -0.62 -4.43 -0.26
C MET A 84 -1.35 -4.10 1.05
N VAL A 85 -1.41 -2.82 1.48
CA VAL A 85 -2.29 -2.41 2.60
C VAL A 85 -3.75 -2.64 2.22
N HIS A 86 -4.17 -2.27 1.00
CA HIS A 86 -5.53 -2.50 0.52
C HIS A 86 -5.87 -3.99 0.42
N VAL A 87 -4.89 -4.84 0.07
CA VAL A 87 -5.06 -6.31 0.16
C VAL A 87 -5.36 -6.71 1.59
N LEU A 88 -4.59 -6.22 2.58
CA LEU A 88 -4.82 -6.54 3.98
C LEU A 88 -6.19 -6.01 4.47
N GLN A 89 -6.52 -4.77 4.16
CA GLN A 89 -7.83 -4.16 4.49
C GLN A 89 -8.98 -5.01 3.94
N HIS A 90 -8.87 -5.51 2.70
CA HIS A 90 -9.84 -6.44 2.13
C HIS A 90 -9.90 -7.76 2.92
N GLN A 91 -8.75 -8.36 3.22
CA GLN A 91 -8.67 -9.66 3.91
C GLN A 91 -9.16 -9.60 5.36
N VAL A 92 -9.11 -8.45 6.04
CA VAL A 92 -9.71 -8.25 7.37
C VAL A 92 -11.20 -7.84 7.31
N GLY A 93 -11.79 -7.82 6.11
CA GLY A 93 -13.22 -7.63 5.89
C GLY A 93 -13.66 -6.17 5.68
N MET A 94 -12.75 -5.26 5.32
CA MET A 94 -13.13 -3.91 4.88
C MET A 94 -13.68 -3.95 3.45
N ASN A 95 -14.69 -3.14 3.17
CA ASN A 95 -15.22 -3.01 1.83
C ASN A 95 -14.37 -2.03 0.99
N VAL A 96 -13.24 -2.52 0.49
CA VAL A 96 -12.29 -1.73 -0.33
C VAL A 96 -12.91 -1.34 -1.67
N ARG A 97 -13.77 -2.18 -2.25
CA ARG A 97 -14.34 -1.99 -3.59
C ARG A 97 -15.25 -0.75 -3.68
N THR A 98 -16.17 -0.59 -2.74
CA THR A 98 -17.09 0.57 -2.73
C THR A 98 -16.39 1.85 -2.32
N ARG A 99 -15.42 1.77 -1.43
CA ARG A 99 -14.63 2.92 -1.00
C ARG A 99 -13.62 3.35 -2.08
N GLY A 100 -13.02 2.39 -2.81
CA GLY A 100 -12.12 2.67 -3.94
C GLY A 100 -12.82 3.31 -5.14
N ALA A 101 -14.13 3.06 -5.36
CA ALA A 101 -14.90 3.76 -6.39
C ALA A 101 -15.06 5.27 -6.11
N LEU A 102 -14.86 5.71 -4.87
CA LEU A 102 -14.85 7.11 -4.44
C LEU A 102 -13.42 7.63 -4.17
N SER A 103 -12.38 6.90 -4.57
CA SER A 103 -10.98 7.27 -4.29
C SER A 103 -10.55 8.59 -4.93
N TRP A 104 -11.22 9.04 -6.00
CA TRP A 104 -11.02 10.37 -6.58
C TRP A 104 -11.34 11.53 -5.60
N ALA A 105 -12.19 11.28 -4.59
CA ALA A 105 -12.50 12.21 -3.51
C ALA A 105 -11.71 11.93 -2.23
N ALA A 106 -10.97 10.82 -2.17
CA ALA A 106 -10.23 10.44 -0.98
C ALA A 106 -8.96 11.28 -0.81
N SER A 107 -8.70 11.72 0.41
CA SER A 107 -7.45 12.39 0.74
C SER A 107 -6.37 11.35 1.06
N TYR A 108 -5.24 11.45 0.36
CA TYR A 108 -4.00 10.72 0.70
C TYR A 108 -3.15 11.51 1.70
N LYS A 109 -3.48 12.80 1.89
CA LYS A 109 -2.74 13.71 2.76
C LYS A 109 -3.16 13.52 4.20
N TYR A 110 -2.19 13.52 5.12
CA TYR A 110 -2.42 13.32 6.55
C TYR A 110 -1.36 14.01 7.40
N SER A 111 -1.66 14.21 8.67
CA SER A 111 -0.72 14.56 9.73
C SER A 111 -0.80 13.49 10.82
N LEU A 112 0.18 13.43 11.72
CA LEU A 112 0.27 12.43 12.78
C LEU A 112 0.17 13.11 14.15
N PRO A 113 -1.02 13.56 14.57
CA PRO A 113 -1.22 14.07 15.92
C PRO A 113 -1.13 12.91 16.93
N PRO A 114 -0.54 13.14 18.13
CA PRO A 114 -0.15 12.07 19.05
C PRO A 114 -1.32 11.26 19.61
N GLU A 115 -2.53 11.83 19.61
CA GLU A 115 -3.75 11.19 20.08
C GLU A 115 -4.38 10.23 19.08
N LYS A 116 -4.02 10.34 17.77
CA LYS A 116 -4.61 9.52 16.72
C LYS A 116 -3.91 8.18 16.54
N LYS A 117 -4.72 7.14 16.42
CA LYS A 117 -4.31 5.79 16.02
C LYS A 117 -4.60 5.57 14.54
N LEU A 118 -4.08 4.51 13.96
CA LEU A 118 -4.29 4.21 12.54
C LEU A 118 -5.78 4.09 12.16
N SER A 119 -6.62 3.52 13.04
CA SER A 119 -8.08 3.40 12.84
C SER A 119 -8.81 4.74 12.72
N ASP A 120 -8.21 5.85 13.19
CA ASP A 120 -8.83 7.19 13.12
C ASP A 120 -8.64 7.87 11.76
N PHE A 121 -8.00 7.20 10.83
CA PHE A 121 -7.71 7.70 9.47
C PHE A 121 -8.58 7.01 8.43
N GLY A 122 -8.85 7.71 7.33
CA GLY A 122 -9.51 7.12 6.17
C GLY A 122 -8.66 6.02 5.51
N MET A 123 -9.31 5.14 4.77
CA MET A 123 -8.70 3.94 4.17
C MET A 123 -7.44 4.25 3.35
N GLU A 124 -7.45 5.28 2.51
CA GLU A 124 -6.30 5.70 1.70
C GLU A 124 -5.19 6.32 2.55
N GLN A 125 -5.57 7.08 3.59
CA GLN A 125 -4.59 7.62 4.54
C GLN A 125 -3.91 6.50 5.33
N GLN A 126 -4.65 5.47 5.76
CA GLN A 126 -4.07 4.29 6.41
C GLN A 126 -3.04 3.61 5.52
N ALA A 127 -3.36 3.44 4.23
CA ALA A 127 -2.45 2.85 3.26
C ALA A 127 -1.20 3.73 3.06
N SER A 128 -1.39 5.05 2.95
CA SER A 128 -0.28 6.00 2.84
C SER A 128 0.59 6.00 4.11
N ILE A 129 0.00 6.04 5.31
CA ILE A 129 0.75 6.03 6.58
C ILE A 129 1.66 4.79 6.69
N ILE A 130 1.16 3.62 6.33
CA ILE A 130 1.95 2.38 6.41
C ILE A 130 3.05 2.35 5.34
N SER A 131 2.75 2.71 4.09
CA SER A 131 3.75 2.73 3.02
C SER A 131 4.81 3.81 3.23
N ASP A 132 4.43 4.98 3.75
CA ASP A 132 5.33 6.08 4.06
C ASP A 132 6.26 5.71 5.23
N TYR A 133 5.73 5.04 6.28
CA TYR A 133 6.54 4.49 7.37
C TYR A 133 7.56 3.47 6.85
N TYR A 134 7.13 2.54 5.98
CA TYR A 134 8.03 1.59 5.35
C TYR A 134 9.16 2.31 4.60
N TYR A 135 8.80 3.29 3.75
CA TYR A 135 9.78 4.05 2.98
C TYR A 135 10.78 4.77 3.89
N LEU A 136 10.28 5.51 4.88
CA LEU A 136 11.12 6.24 5.84
C LEU A 136 12.09 5.32 6.57
N LYS A 137 11.61 4.16 7.01
CA LYS A 137 12.39 3.18 7.78
C LYS A 137 13.54 2.56 6.98
N TYR A 138 13.34 2.26 5.70
CA TYR A 138 14.30 1.52 4.89
C TYR A 138 15.12 2.39 3.94
N TYR A 139 14.62 3.55 3.57
CA TYR A 139 15.25 4.45 2.60
C TYR A 139 15.55 5.84 3.15
N GLY A 140 15.09 6.15 4.36
CA GLY A 140 15.33 7.45 4.99
C GLY A 140 14.56 8.60 4.35
N LEU A 141 15.09 9.82 4.51
CA LEU A 141 14.39 11.04 4.10
C LEU A 141 14.54 11.40 2.61
N GLY A 142 15.41 10.76 1.84
CA GLY A 142 15.71 11.07 0.44
C GLY A 142 14.52 11.63 -0.35
N ASP A 143 13.79 10.76 -1.03
CA ASP A 143 12.57 11.13 -1.76
C ASP A 143 11.29 11.14 -0.88
N PHE A 144 11.41 10.95 0.43
CA PHE A 144 10.25 10.82 1.33
C PHE A 144 9.25 11.96 1.18
N ARG A 145 9.71 13.23 1.17
CA ARG A 145 8.84 14.40 1.02
C ARG A 145 8.06 14.40 -0.30
N ARG A 146 8.65 13.87 -1.36
CA ARG A 146 8.03 13.79 -2.69
C ARG A 146 7.02 12.66 -2.80
N LEU A 147 7.30 11.54 -2.13
CA LEU A 147 6.48 10.32 -2.23
C LEU A 147 5.37 10.27 -1.19
N SER A 148 5.61 10.83 0.02
CA SER A 148 4.69 10.69 1.15
C SER A 148 3.48 11.62 1.07
N GLY A 149 2.39 11.18 1.68
CA GLY A 149 1.21 12.02 1.96
C GLY A 149 1.35 12.90 3.21
N PHE A 150 2.47 12.82 3.93
CA PHE A 150 2.66 13.52 5.21
C PHE A 150 2.72 15.04 5.05
N GLN A 151 1.90 15.77 5.85
CA GLN A 151 1.76 17.22 5.81
C GLN A 151 2.34 17.92 7.05
N GLY A 152 3.08 17.20 7.88
CA GLY A 152 3.69 17.77 9.09
C GLY A 152 5.13 18.24 8.89
N ILE A 153 5.73 18.68 10.01
CA ILE A 153 7.16 19.02 10.06
C ILE A 153 7.98 17.74 10.09
N ILE A 154 8.94 17.64 9.16
CA ILE A 154 9.92 16.57 9.14
C ILE A 154 11.04 16.95 10.13
N GLY A 155 11.05 16.29 11.27
CA GLY A 155 12.02 16.48 12.33
C GLY A 155 12.54 15.14 12.87
N PRO A 156 13.44 15.17 13.87
CA PRO A 156 14.07 13.98 14.45
C PRO A 156 13.05 13.01 15.11
N ASP A 157 11.89 13.52 15.48
CA ASP A 157 10.79 12.78 16.10
C ASP A 157 9.82 12.12 15.11
N LEU A 158 10.01 12.32 13.80
CA LEU A 158 9.09 11.84 12.77
C LEU A 158 8.88 10.32 12.84
N MET A 159 9.95 9.54 12.96
CA MET A 159 9.86 8.08 13.08
C MET A 159 9.02 7.69 14.29
N LYS A 160 9.22 8.34 15.43
CA LYS A 160 8.46 8.09 16.66
C LYS A 160 6.97 8.41 16.49
N LYS A 161 6.62 9.47 15.75
CA LYS A 161 5.22 9.81 15.44
C LYS A 161 4.56 8.68 14.66
N TYR A 162 5.23 8.13 13.63
CA TYR A 162 4.73 6.96 12.91
C TYR A 162 4.54 5.75 13.82
N GLU A 163 5.54 5.43 14.64
CA GLU A 163 5.50 4.29 15.54
C GLU A 163 4.38 4.41 16.59
N THR A 164 4.10 5.63 17.06
CA THR A 164 2.97 5.89 17.97
C THR A 164 1.64 5.62 17.28
N THR A 165 1.40 6.21 16.12
CA THR A 165 0.17 6.00 15.33
C THR A 165 0.00 4.54 14.90
N LEU A 166 1.10 3.88 14.53
CA LEU A 166 1.13 2.49 14.04
C LEU A 166 1.29 1.44 15.15
N SER A 167 1.26 1.83 16.44
CA SER A 167 1.63 0.94 17.55
C SER A 167 0.92 -0.41 17.51
N LEU A 168 -0.38 -0.45 17.28
CA LEU A 168 -1.15 -1.69 17.17
C LEU A 168 -0.81 -2.47 15.89
N PHE A 169 -0.68 -1.78 14.75
CA PHE A 169 -0.28 -2.38 13.48
C PHE A 169 1.10 -3.06 13.58
N LEU A 170 2.06 -2.42 14.21
CA LEU A 170 3.42 -2.96 14.37
C LEU A 170 3.46 -4.23 15.22
N VAL A 171 2.51 -4.41 16.13
CA VAL A 171 2.38 -5.62 16.95
C VAL A 171 1.58 -6.69 16.22
N SER A 172 0.37 -6.37 15.76
CA SER A 172 -0.63 -7.31 15.25
C SER A 172 -1.32 -6.79 14.00
N PRO A 173 -0.62 -6.70 12.85
CA PRO A 173 -1.13 -6.05 11.65
C PRO A 173 -2.41 -6.70 11.08
N GLY A 174 -2.68 -7.97 11.36
CA GLY A 174 -3.86 -8.72 10.88
C GLY A 174 -5.13 -8.52 11.69
N GLU A 175 -5.08 -7.78 12.79
CA GLU A 175 -6.27 -7.56 13.60
C GLU A 175 -7.19 -6.49 12.98
N LYS A 176 -8.49 -6.79 12.89
CA LYS A 176 -9.48 -5.88 12.31
C LYS A 176 -9.50 -4.50 12.98
N ARG A 177 -9.34 -4.45 14.31
CA ARG A 177 -9.29 -3.19 15.09
C ARG A 177 -8.10 -2.27 14.77
N VAL A 178 -7.14 -2.74 13.96
CA VAL A 178 -6.04 -1.88 13.45
C VAL A 178 -6.58 -0.83 12.48
N PHE A 179 -7.64 -1.17 11.76
CA PHE A 179 -8.19 -0.37 10.66
C PHE A 179 -9.60 0.18 10.93
N LEU A 180 -10.29 -0.34 11.97
CA LEU A 180 -11.71 -0.05 12.26
C LEU A 180 -11.91 0.36 13.71
#